data_09e65d57c39410cb3bf3e146b6a1290c
#
_entry.id   09e65d57c39410cb3bf3e146b6a1290c
#
_cell.length_a   1.000
_cell.length_b   1.000
_cell.length_c   1.000
_cell.angle_alpha   90.00
_cell.angle_beta   90.00
_cell.angle_gamma   90.00
#
_symmetry.space_group_name_H-M   'P 1'
#
loop_
_entity.id
_entity.type
_entity.pdbx_description
1 polymer ?
#
loop_
_entity_poly.entity_id
_entity_poly.type
_entity_poly.pdbx_seq_one_letter_code
_entity_poly.pdbx_strand_id
1 'polypeptide(L)'
;MDSMILDKSIDYLLNNTILNNLIKKYPRPKFETNNNYFDSLSKTIIFQQLSAKVAFILHKRFLKLFKNNKISATEYQKISLKELRSIGLSRQKIKYINNLSLFFIKNKSIKNLSTDEICEKLISIKGIGQWTIDMFLMFTMHKIDILPLGDLGIKKAFKELYNLDKLPTEKFMIEKSNNWKPYRTIACCYLWMIVDDGDFW
;
A
#
# COMPACT_ATOMS: atom_id res chain seq x y z
N MET A 1 7.57 -4.29 9.87
CA MET A 1 8.75 -5.01 9.32
C MET A 1 9.80 -5.08 10.41
N ASP A 2 10.48 -6.22 10.52
CA ASP A 2 11.58 -6.41 11.45
C ASP A 2 12.75 -5.46 11.12
N SER A 3 13.36 -4.85 12.16
CA SER A 3 14.46 -3.89 11.99
C SER A 3 15.69 -4.53 11.33
N MET A 4 16.03 -5.77 11.71
CA MET A 4 17.17 -6.49 11.16
C MET A 4 17.02 -6.77 9.66
N ILE A 5 15.80 -7.14 9.23
CA ILE A 5 15.48 -7.34 7.80
C ILE A 5 15.59 -6.01 7.04
N LEU A 6 15.10 -4.93 7.63
CA LEU A 6 15.19 -3.61 7.01
C LEU A 6 16.64 -3.12 6.89
N ASP A 7 17.47 -3.30 7.92
CA ASP A 7 18.90 -2.96 7.88
C ASP A 7 19.62 -3.73 6.78
N LYS A 8 19.47 -5.05 6.76
CA LYS A 8 20.05 -5.91 5.72
C LYS A 8 19.61 -5.49 4.30
N SER A 9 18.34 -5.08 4.16
CA SER A 9 17.81 -4.65 2.86
C SER A 9 18.46 -3.34 2.41
N ILE A 10 18.61 -2.38 3.32
CA ILE A 10 19.24 -1.08 3.05
C ILE A 10 20.72 -1.28 2.70
N ASP A 11 21.46 -2.07 3.48
CA ASP A 11 22.87 -2.39 3.23
C ASP A 11 23.07 -3.03 1.85
N TYR A 12 22.19 -3.95 1.46
CA TYR A 12 22.21 -4.55 0.14
C TYR A 12 21.99 -3.52 -0.97
N LEU A 13 20.97 -2.65 -0.82
CA LEU A 13 20.60 -1.66 -1.82
C LEU A 13 21.63 -0.52 -1.92
N LEU A 14 22.42 -0.23 -0.89
CA LEU A 14 23.53 0.72 -0.92
C LEU A 14 24.62 0.34 -1.92
N ASN A 15 24.77 -0.93 -2.27
CA ASN A 15 25.69 -1.38 -3.32
C ASN A 15 25.19 -1.06 -4.73
N ASN A 16 23.92 -0.66 -4.87
CA ASN A 16 23.35 -0.24 -6.16
C ASN A 16 23.65 1.24 -6.41
N THR A 17 24.40 1.56 -7.48
CA THR A 17 24.86 2.92 -7.77
C THR A 17 23.73 3.94 -7.91
N ILE A 18 22.57 3.51 -8.40
CA ILE A 18 21.41 4.39 -8.63
C ILE A 18 20.67 4.65 -7.31
N LEU A 19 20.44 3.62 -6.49
CA LEU A 19 19.74 3.74 -5.22
C LEU A 19 20.58 4.33 -4.09
N ASN A 20 21.90 4.20 -4.16
CA ASN A 20 22.82 4.68 -3.13
C ASN A 20 22.59 6.17 -2.79
N ASN A 21 22.49 7.01 -3.82
CA ASN A 21 22.26 8.45 -3.65
C ASN A 21 20.91 8.74 -2.98
N LEU A 22 19.87 7.98 -3.32
CA LEU A 22 18.54 8.13 -2.72
C LEU A 22 18.55 7.71 -1.25
N ILE A 23 19.16 6.57 -0.96
CA ILE A 23 19.25 6.02 0.41
C ILE A 23 20.01 6.98 1.33
N LYS A 24 21.06 7.64 0.82
CA LYS A 24 21.82 8.65 1.58
C LYS A 24 21.07 9.97 1.75
N LYS A 25 20.20 10.32 0.80
CA LYS A 25 19.46 11.58 0.80
C LYS A 25 18.22 11.55 1.68
N TYR A 26 17.51 10.42 1.69
CA TYR A 26 16.18 10.33 2.31
C TYR A 26 16.20 9.53 3.61
N PRO A 27 15.26 9.81 4.52
CA PRO A 27 15.17 9.09 5.78
C PRO A 27 14.84 7.62 5.58
N ARG A 28 15.18 6.80 6.58
CA ARG A 28 14.86 5.38 6.61
C ARG A 28 13.33 5.17 6.57
N PRO A 29 12.80 4.28 5.70
CA PRO A 29 11.39 3.95 5.68
C PRO A 29 10.90 3.37 7.01
N LYS A 30 9.68 3.72 7.41
CA LYS A 30 9.02 3.18 8.61
C LYS A 30 7.92 2.24 8.21
N PHE A 31 7.85 1.09 8.87
CA PHE A 31 6.81 0.09 8.65
C PHE A 31 6.05 -0.13 9.96
N GLU A 32 4.80 0.31 9.99
CA GLU A 32 3.92 0.08 11.13
C GLU A 32 3.35 -1.33 11.07
N THR A 33 3.17 -1.95 12.23
CA THR A 33 2.51 -3.25 12.32
C THR A 33 1.01 -3.04 12.50
N ASN A 34 0.20 -3.48 11.54
CA ASN A 34 -1.24 -3.52 11.64
C ASN A 34 -1.74 -4.96 11.41
N ASN A 35 -2.19 -5.60 12.49
CA ASN A 35 -2.73 -6.96 12.43
C ASN A 35 -4.22 -7.00 12.04
N ASN A 36 -4.84 -5.84 11.82
CA ASN A 36 -6.23 -5.73 11.38
C ASN A 36 -6.27 -5.57 9.84
N TYR A 37 -6.38 -6.70 9.15
CA TYR A 37 -6.38 -6.72 7.69
C TYR A 37 -7.58 -6.02 7.06
N PHE A 38 -8.74 -6.03 7.72
CA PHE A 38 -9.90 -5.26 7.26
C PHE A 38 -9.62 -3.75 7.33
N ASP A 39 -9.00 -3.28 8.42
CA ASP A 39 -8.58 -1.87 8.55
C ASP A 39 -7.57 -1.49 7.47
N SER A 40 -6.49 -2.26 7.34
CA SER A 40 -5.43 -1.98 6.36
C SER A 40 -5.96 -1.89 4.92
N LEU A 41 -6.79 -2.83 4.50
CA LEU A 41 -7.39 -2.82 3.16
C LEU A 41 -8.43 -1.70 3.00
N SER A 42 -9.21 -1.39 4.04
CA SER A 42 -10.13 -0.24 4.03
C SER A 42 -9.38 1.07 3.90
N LYS A 43 -8.26 1.25 4.63
CA LYS A 43 -7.35 2.40 4.47
C LYS A 43 -6.88 2.50 3.02
N THR A 44 -6.38 1.42 2.43
CA THR A 44 -5.89 1.40 1.05
C THR A 44 -7.00 1.77 0.04
N ILE A 45 -8.24 1.26 0.21
CA ILE A 45 -9.38 1.66 -0.63
C ILE A 45 -9.68 3.16 -0.49
N ILE A 46 -9.60 3.71 0.72
CA ILE A 46 -9.79 5.16 0.95
C ILE A 46 -8.71 5.97 0.22
N PHE A 47 -7.50 5.46 0.16
CA PHE A 47 -6.36 6.13 -0.49
C PHE A 47 -6.40 6.09 -2.02
N GLN A 48 -7.12 5.17 -2.66
CA GLN A 48 -7.23 5.10 -4.12
C GLN A 48 -7.58 6.47 -4.74
N GLN A 49 -6.79 6.93 -5.72
CA GLN A 49 -7.04 8.14 -6.52
C GLN A 49 -7.19 9.44 -5.70
N LEU A 50 -6.55 9.53 -4.56
CA LEU A 50 -6.49 10.74 -3.74
C LEU A 50 -5.04 11.11 -3.42
N SER A 51 -4.80 12.39 -3.16
CA SER A 51 -3.53 12.79 -2.54
C SER A 51 -3.44 12.23 -1.12
N ALA A 52 -2.23 11.95 -0.64
CA ALA A 52 -1.98 11.41 0.70
C ALA A 52 -2.68 12.26 1.78
N LYS A 53 -2.53 13.60 1.73
CA LYS A 53 -3.15 14.54 2.68
C LYS A 53 -4.68 14.37 2.78
N VAL A 54 -5.37 14.31 1.64
CA VAL A 54 -6.84 14.13 1.62
C VAL A 54 -7.23 12.75 2.13
N ALA A 55 -6.52 11.70 1.70
CA ALA A 55 -6.77 10.33 2.11
C ALA A 55 -6.60 10.14 3.62
N PHE A 56 -5.56 10.73 4.23
CA PHE A 56 -5.36 10.72 5.68
C PHE A 56 -6.50 11.39 6.45
N ILE A 57 -6.99 12.53 5.97
CA ILE A 57 -8.14 13.21 6.59
C ILE A 57 -9.38 12.32 6.55
N LEU A 58 -9.66 11.71 5.39
CA LEU A 58 -10.80 10.80 5.23
C LEU A 58 -10.66 9.56 6.12
N HIS A 59 -9.47 8.97 6.17
CA HIS A 59 -9.23 7.79 7.01
C HIS A 59 -9.39 8.14 8.50
N LYS A 60 -8.87 9.28 8.98
CA LYS A 60 -9.11 9.74 10.36
C LYS A 60 -10.59 9.93 10.67
N ARG A 61 -11.39 10.45 9.73
CA ARG A 61 -12.84 10.58 9.89
C ARG A 61 -13.51 9.20 9.90
N PHE A 62 -13.05 8.28 9.05
CA PHE A 62 -13.54 6.91 8.99
C PHE A 62 -13.31 6.17 10.32
N LEU A 63 -12.12 6.28 10.92
CA LEU A 63 -11.80 5.71 12.23
C LEU A 63 -12.80 6.16 13.33
N LYS A 64 -13.21 7.43 13.32
CA LYS A 64 -14.13 8.00 14.32
C LYS A 64 -15.55 7.43 14.26
N LEU A 65 -15.93 6.74 13.19
CA LEU A 65 -17.23 6.07 13.10
C LEU A 65 -17.25 4.77 13.93
N PHE A 66 -16.10 4.30 14.39
CA PHE A 66 -16.00 3.05 15.15
C PHE A 66 -15.76 3.33 16.62
N LYS A 67 -16.45 2.57 17.47
CA LYS A 67 -16.28 2.68 18.92
C LYS A 67 -14.82 2.40 19.31
N ASN A 68 -14.21 3.33 20.05
CA ASN A 68 -12.80 3.27 20.48
C ASN A 68 -11.81 3.13 19.30
N ASN A 69 -12.14 3.65 18.12
CA ASN A 69 -11.35 3.53 16.89
C ASN A 69 -11.00 2.07 16.51
N LYS A 70 -11.76 1.10 17.00
CA LYS A 70 -11.56 -0.32 16.66
C LYS A 70 -12.37 -0.69 15.43
N ILE A 71 -11.73 -0.61 14.27
CA ILE A 71 -12.32 -0.99 12.99
C ILE A 71 -12.54 -2.51 12.95
N SER A 72 -13.76 -2.93 12.62
CA SER A 72 -14.07 -4.32 12.31
C SER A 72 -15.10 -4.41 11.18
N ALA A 73 -15.08 -5.52 10.45
CA ALA A 73 -16.03 -5.76 9.35
C ALA A 73 -17.48 -5.83 9.86
N THR A 74 -17.70 -6.39 11.04
CA THR A 74 -19.03 -6.49 11.66
C THR A 74 -19.55 -5.14 12.13
N GLU A 75 -18.70 -4.30 12.73
CA GLU A 75 -19.09 -2.95 13.15
C GLU A 75 -19.35 -2.05 11.93
N TYR A 76 -18.56 -2.19 10.84
CA TYR A 76 -18.82 -1.46 9.60
C TYR A 76 -20.24 -1.67 9.07
N GLN A 77 -20.77 -2.88 9.12
CA GLN A 77 -22.13 -3.19 8.65
C GLN A 77 -23.24 -2.48 9.44
N LYS A 78 -22.96 -1.96 10.63
CA LYS A 78 -23.91 -1.21 11.45
C LYS A 78 -23.93 0.29 11.13
N ILE A 79 -22.93 0.79 10.38
CA ILE A 79 -22.80 2.21 10.03
C ILE A 79 -23.72 2.51 8.86
N SER A 80 -24.56 3.53 9.00
CA SER A 80 -25.50 3.92 7.94
C SER A 80 -24.78 4.53 6.74
N LEU A 81 -25.41 4.41 5.56
CA LEU A 81 -24.93 5.06 4.34
C LEU A 81 -24.79 6.58 4.52
N LYS A 82 -25.69 7.20 5.29
CA LYS A 82 -25.67 8.65 5.58
C LYS A 82 -24.40 9.03 6.35
N GLU A 83 -24.03 8.27 7.37
CA GLU A 83 -22.79 8.50 8.15
C GLU A 83 -21.55 8.31 7.29
N LEU A 84 -21.47 7.22 6.49
CA LEU A 84 -20.34 7.00 5.57
C LEU A 84 -20.20 8.11 4.52
N ARG A 85 -21.32 8.67 4.07
CA ARG A 85 -21.32 9.81 3.14
C ARG A 85 -20.91 11.11 3.81
N SER A 86 -21.34 11.35 5.04
CA SER A 86 -21.05 12.59 5.79
C SER A 86 -19.57 12.83 6.04
N ILE A 87 -18.77 11.76 6.14
CA ILE A 87 -17.32 11.87 6.31
C ILE A 87 -16.57 12.15 5.00
N GLY A 88 -17.25 12.14 3.84
CA GLY A 88 -16.68 12.45 2.52
C GLY A 88 -16.36 11.22 1.66
N LEU A 89 -16.75 10.00 2.05
CA LEU A 89 -16.53 8.82 1.20
C LEU A 89 -17.42 8.84 -0.05
N SER A 90 -16.83 8.53 -1.21
CA SER A 90 -17.59 8.34 -2.45
C SER A 90 -18.49 7.09 -2.37
N ARG A 91 -19.58 7.08 -3.13
CA ARG A 91 -20.46 5.89 -3.23
C ARG A 91 -19.68 4.64 -3.64
N GLN A 92 -18.70 4.80 -4.51
CA GLN A 92 -17.85 3.71 -5.00
C GLN A 92 -16.97 3.12 -3.89
N LYS A 93 -16.27 3.96 -3.10
CA LYS A 93 -15.45 3.51 -1.96
C LYS A 93 -16.29 2.82 -0.89
N ILE A 94 -17.48 3.36 -0.58
CA ILE A 94 -18.42 2.72 0.34
C ILE A 94 -18.79 1.32 -0.15
N LYS A 95 -19.13 1.17 -1.44
CA LYS A 95 -19.44 -0.14 -2.05
C LYS A 95 -18.26 -1.10 -1.96
N TYR A 96 -17.04 -0.63 -2.18
CA TYR A 96 -15.83 -1.47 -2.13
C TYR A 96 -15.52 -1.92 -0.70
N ILE A 97 -15.60 -1.02 0.28
CA ILE A 97 -15.41 -1.38 1.69
C ILE A 97 -16.53 -2.31 2.18
N ASN A 98 -17.76 -2.14 1.67
CA ASN A 98 -18.85 -3.07 1.97
C ASN A 98 -18.56 -4.49 1.45
N ASN A 99 -18.10 -4.63 0.21
CA ASN A 99 -17.71 -5.93 -0.34
C ASN A 99 -16.58 -6.57 0.48
N LEU A 100 -15.59 -5.77 0.87
CA LEU A 100 -14.49 -6.20 1.73
C LEU A 100 -15.00 -6.66 3.09
N SER A 101 -15.94 -5.94 3.71
CA SER A 101 -16.48 -6.31 5.03
C SER A 101 -17.24 -7.64 4.97
N LEU A 102 -18.06 -7.85 3.93
CA LEU A 102 -18.75 -9.12 3.71
C LEU A 102 -17.78 -10.29 3.52
N PHE A 103 -16.68 -10.04 2.81
CA PHE A 103 -15.62 -11.04 2.66
C PHE A 103 -15.02 -11.44 4.01
N PHE A 104 -14.66 -10.47 4.87
CA PHE A 104 -14.06 -10.76 6.19
C PHE A 104 -15.05 -11.37 7.19
N ILE A 105 -16.34 -11.06 7.10
CA ILE A 105 -17.37 -11.72 7.89
C ILE A 105 -17.47 -13.20 7.52
N LYS A 106 -17.43 -13.50 6.22
CA LYS A 106 -17.51 -14.89 5.72
C LYS A 106 -16.22 -15.68 5.97
N ASN A 107 -15.06 -15.04 5.77
CA ASN A 107 -13.74 -15.70 5.81
C ASN A 107 -12.95 -15.26 7.05
N LYS A 108 -13.40 -15.56 8.23
CA LYS A 108 -12.90 -15.13 9.56
C LYS A 108 -11.41 -14.70 9.66
N SER A 109 -10.51 -15.30 8.88
CA SER A 109 -9.09 -14.92 8.81
C SER A 109 -8.44 -15.38 7.49
N ILE A 110 -7.53 -14.56 6.96
CA ILE A 110 -6.65 -14.90 5.84
C ILE A 110 -5.19 -15.03 6.30
N LYS A 111 -4.94 -14.97 7.61
CA LYS A 111 -3.59 -14.88 8.19
C LYS A 111 -2.72 -16.12 7.90
N ASN A 112 -3.34 -17.30 7.82
CA ASN A 112 -2.63 -18.57 7.64
C ASN A 112 -2.54 -19.00 6.17
N LEU A 113 -3.01 -18.18 5.24
CA LEU A 113 -2.93 -18.45 3.81
C LEU A 113 -1.55 -18.09 3.26
N SER A 114 -1.14 -18.77 2.21
CA SER A 114 0.02 -18.38 1.42
C SER A 114 -0.20 -17.02 0.74
N THR A 115 0.86 -16.39 0.27
CA THR A 115 0.75 -15.10 -0.44
C THR A 115 -0.12 -15.23 -1.68
N ASP A 116 0.01 -16.31 -2.43
CA ASP A 116 -0.73 -16.55 -3.67
C ASP A 116 -2.23 -16.73 -3.39
N GLU A 117 -2.58 -17.54 -2.38
CA GLU A 117 -3.97 -17.70 -1.93
C GLU A 117 -4.60 -16.39 -1.47
N ILE A 118 -3.82 -15.54 -0.78
CA ILE A 118 -4.28 -14.21 -0.37
C ILE A 118 -4.56 -13.35 -1.61
N CYS A 119 -3.65 -13.31 -2.57
CA CYS A 119 -3.81 -12.55 -3.81
C CYS A 119 -5.05 -13.00 -4.58
N GLU A 120 -5.23 -14.31 -4.79
CA GLU A 120 -6.38 -14.89 -5.47
C GLU A 120 -7.71 -14.52 -4.79
N LYS A 121 -7.76 -14.62 -3.46
CA LYS A 121 -8.97 -14.27 -2.70
C LYS A 121 -9.26 -12.77 -2.75
N LEU A 122 -8.25 -11.92 -2.60
CA LEU A 122 -8.43 -10.47 -2.58
C LEU A 122 -8.80 -9.92 -3.95
N ILE A 123 -8.21 -10.40 -5.04
CA ILE A 123 -8.52 -9.93 -6.40
C ILE A 123 -9.97 -10.24 -6.81
N SER A 124 -10.57 -11.28 -6.23
CA SER A 124 -11.97 -11.63 -6.47
C SER A 124 -12.97 -10.63 -5.86
N ILE A 125 -12.51 -9.76 -4.94
CA ILE A 125 -13.37 -8.78 -4.27
C ILE A 125 -13.50 -7.54 -5.17
N LYS A 126 -14.73 -7.23 -5.60
CA LYS A 126 -14.98 -6.03 -6.43
C LYS A 126 -14.56 -4.76 -5.71
N GLY A 127 -13.57 -4.07 -6.26
CA GLY A 127 -12.97 -2.85 -5.71
C GLY A 127 -11.55 -3.04 -5.21
N ILE A 128 -11.04 -4.27 -5.18
CA ILE A 128 -9.65 -4.59 -4.91
C ILE A 128 -8.99 -4.97 -6.23
N GLY A 129 -8.05 -4.15 -6.68
CA GLY A 129 -7.20 -4.42 -7.82
C GLY A 129 -5.76 -4.74 -7.39
N GLN A 130 -4.90 -5.06 -8.36
CA GLN A 130 -3.50 -5.42 -8.11
C GLN A 130 -2.77 -4.37 -7.27
N TRP A 131 -2.94 -3.08 -7.56
CA TRP A 131 -2.34 -2.02 -6.75
C TRP A 131 -2.71 -2.09 -5.26
N THR A 132 -3.97 -2.37 -4.94
CA THR A 132 -4.42 -2.52 -3.54
C THR A 132 -3.77 -3.73 -2.87
N ILE A 133 -3.62 -4.82 -3.62
CA ILE A 133 -2.94 -6.04 -3.14
C ILE A 133 -1.46 -5.75 -2.90
N ASP A 134 -0.78 -5.08 -3.83
CA ASP A 134 0.63 -4.71 -3.69
C ASP A 134 0.85 -3.87 -2.42
N MET A 135 0.03 -2.83 -2.20
CA MET A 135 0.10 -2.02 -0.98
C MET A 135 -0.13 -2.85 0.29
N PHE A 136 -1.09 -3.76 0.27
CA PHE A 136 -1.36 -4.65 1.40
C PHE A 136 -0.18 -5.59 1.68
N LEU A 137 0.40 -6.18 0.65
CA LEU A 137 1.57 -7.06 0.77
C LEU A 137 2.80 -6.32 1.31
N MET A 138 3.05 -5.11 0.81
CA MET A 138 4.19 -4.28 1.21
C MET A 138 4.06 -3.79 2.66
N PHE A 139 2.93 -3.15 3.00
CA PHE A 139 2.80 -2.36 4.24
C PHE A 139 2.07 -3.07 5.37
N THR A 140 1.32 -4.14 5.08
CA THR A 140 0.62 -4.92 6.11
C THR A 140 1.28 -6.27 6.34
N MET A 141 1.61 -6.97 5.27
CA MET A 141 2.25 -8.29 5.35
C MET A 141 3.79 -8.21 5.35
N HIS A 142 4.34 -7.02 5.14
CA HIS A 142 5.78 -6.75 5.12
C HIS A 142 6.56 -7.64 4.15
N LYS A 143 5.96 -7.94 2.98
CA LYS A 143 6.68 -8.66 1.92
C LYS A 143 7.76 -7.75 1.34
N ILE A 144 9.00 -8.25 1.31
CA ILE A 144 10.18 -7.43 1.00
C ILE A 144 10.46 -7.28 -0.49
N ASP A 145 9.82 -8.10 -1.35
CA ASP A 145 10.12 -8.13 -2.79
C ASP A 145 8.87 -7.93 -3.66
N ILE A 146 8.19 -6.80 -3.48
CA ILE A 146 7.06 -6.36 -4.28
C ILE A 146 7.46 -5.15 -5.13
N LEU A 147 7.08 -5.16 -6.42
CA LEU A 147 7.21 -4.05 -7.35
C LEU A 147 5.81 -3.66 -7.86
N PRO A 148 5.22 -2.56 -7.40
CA PRO A 148 3.87 -2.17 -7.77
C PRO A 148 3.86 -1.52 -9.17
N LEU A 149 3.81 -2.34 -10.22
CA LEU A 149 3.90 -1.92 -11.62
C LEU A 149 2.78 -0.97 -12.05
N GLY A 150 1.61 -1.07 -11.43
CA GLY A 150 0.45 -0.19 -11.67
C GLY A 150 0.52 1.16 -10.95
N ASP A 151 1.50 1.37 -10.06
CA ASP A 151 1.60 2.60 -9.26
C ASP A 151 2.15 3.77 -10.07
N LEU A 152 1.37 4.87 -10.12
CA LEU A 152 1.76 6.06 -10.88
C LEU A 152 2.95 6.80 -10.24
N GLY A 153 3.04 6.81 -8.91
CA GLY A 153 4.16 7.42 -8.19
C GLY A 153 5.46 6.69 -8.52
N ILE A 154 5.45 5.36 -8.47
CA ILE A 154 6.60 4.52 -8.86
C ILE A 154 6.96 4.74 -10.33
N LYS A 155 5.99 4.79 -11.25
CA LYS A 155 6.28 5.09 -12.68
C LYS A 155 6.93 6.47 -12.85
N LYS A 156 6.45 7.49 -12.12
CA LYS A 156 7.04 8.83 -12.14
C LYS A 156 8.47 8.82 -11.57
N ALA A 157 8.68 8.14 -10.45
CA ALA A 157 10.00 8.01 -9.84
C ALA A 157 10.99 7.30 -10.78
N PHE A 158 10.58 6.24 -11.47
CA PHE A 158 11.41 5.61 -12.49
C PHE A 158 11.72 6.55 -13.66
N LYS A 159 10.72 7.34 -14.12
CA LYS A 159 10.94 8.34 -15.17
C LYS A 159 12.03 9.32 -14.76
N GLU A 160 11.97 9.85 -13.56
CA GLU A 160 12.94 10.80 -13.02
C GLU A 160 14.31 10.15 -12.82
N LEU A 161 14.35 9.00 -12.14
CA LEU A 161 15.58 8.28 -11.81
C LEU A 161 16.42 7.87 -13.03
N TYR A 162 15.74 7.52 -14.14
CA TYR A 162 16.39 7.10 -15.38
C TYR A 162 16.36 8.17 -16.48
N ASN A 163 15.95 9.41 -16.15
CA ASN A 163 15.86 10.55 -17.09
C ASN A 163 15.11 10.20 -18.37
N LEU A 164 13.92 9.63 -18.26
CA LEU A 164 13.12 9.20 -19.40
C LEU A 164 12.19 10.33 -19.86
N ASP A 165 11.95 10.44 -21.18
CA ASP A 165 10.98 11.40 -21.73
C ASP A 165 9.52 11.06 -21.38
N LYS A 166 9.21 9.77 -21.28
CA LYS A 166 7.86 9.24 -21.01
C LYS A 166 7.86 8.30 -19.81
N LEU A 167 6.67 8.01 -19.29
CA LEU A 167 6.52 6.98 -18.25
C LEU A 167 7.04 5.62 -18.76
N PRO A 168 7.75 4.87 -17.92
CA PRO A 168 8.33 3.58 -18.28
C PRO A 168 7.26 2.54 -18.57
N THR A 169 7.58 1.56 -19.40
CA THR A 169 6.81 0.33 -19.54
C THR A 169 7.05 -0.58 -18.33
N GLU A 170 6.11 -1.49 -18.05
CA GLU A 170 6.28 -2.48 -16.99
C GLU A 170 7.52 -3.37 -17.23
N LYS A 171 7.76 -3.74 -18.48
CA LYS A 171 8.95 -4.51 -18.87
C LYS A 171 10.24 -3.80 -18.48
N PHE A 172 10.35 -2.49 -18.76
CA PHE A 172 11.49 -1.67 -18.37
C PHE A 172 11.68 -1.64 -16.85
N MET A 173 10.58 -1.43 -16.11
CA MET A 173 10.62 -1.40 -14.63
C MET A 173 11.10 -2.73 -14.06
N ILE A 174 10.59 -3.86 -14.57
CA ILE A 174 11.00 -5.21 -14.16
C ILE A 174 12.49 -5.41 -14.42
N GLU A 175 12.96 -5.08 -15.61
CA GLU A 175 14.37 -5.24 -16.02
C GLU A 175 15.29 -4.41 -15.12
N LYS A 176 15.00 -3.13 -14.93
CA LYS A 176 15.83 -2.23 -14.11
C LYS A 176 15.83 -2.56 -12.63
N SER A 177 14.73 -3.11 -12.11
CA SER A 177 14.62 -3.51 -10.70
C SER A 177 15.13 -4.92 -10.39
N ASN A 178 15.64 -5.68 -11.36
CA ASN A 178 16.17 -7.02 -11.11
C ASN A 178 17.31 -7.02 -10.11
N ASN A 179 18.18 -6.01 -10.16
CA ASN A 179 19.31 -5.86 -9.24
C ASN A 179 18.90 -5.38 -7.84
N TRP A 180 17.61 -5.11 -7.61
CA TRP A 180 17.08 -4.75 -6.28
C TRP A 180 16.49 -5.95 -5.54
N LYS A 181 16.32 -7.08 -6.24
CA LYS A 181 15.84 -8.31 -5.62
C LYS A 181 16.82 -8.80 -4.54
N PRO A 182 16.29 -9.32 -3.43
CA PRO A 182 14.89 -9.53 -3.10
C PRO A 182 14.27 -8.36 -2.31
N TYR A 183 14.75 -7.12 -2.45
CA TYR A 183 14.39 -5.98 -1.60
C TYR A 183 13.66 -4.85 -2.36
N ARG A 184 12.90 -5.20 -3.43
CA ARG A 184 12.18 -4.21 -4.26
C ARG A 184 11.18 -3.37 -3.50
N THR A 185 10.55 -3.90 -2.44
CA THR A 185 9.66 -3.13 -1.56
C THR A 185 10.39 -1.94 -0.94
N ILE A 186 11.58 -2.15 -0.40
CA ILE A 186 12.37 -1.10 0.25
C ILE A 186 12.87 -0.09 -0.78
N ALA A 187 13.31 -0.55 -1.94
CA ALA A 187 13.67 0.33 -3.05
C ALA A 187 12.49 1.23 -3.46
N CYS A 188 11.27 0.67 -3.57
CA CYS A 188 10.06 1.44 -3.88
C CYS A 188 9.72 2.50 -2.83
N CYS A 189 9.98 2.23 -1.54
CA CYS A 189 9.82 3.25 -0.50
C CYS A 189 10.69 4.48 -0.77
N TYR A 190 11.95 4.29 -1.13
CA TYR A 190 12.84 5.41 -1.51
C TYR A 190 12.42 6.08 -2.82
N LEU A 191 11.87 5.33 -3.77
CA LEU A 191 11.35 5.89 -5.03
C LEU A 191 10.16 6.83 -4.79
N TRP A 192 9.22 6.48 -3.92
CA TRP A 192 8.12 7.40 -3.59
C TRP A 192 8.61 8.71 -2.99
N MET A 193 9.68 8.71 -2.18
CA MET A 193 10.23 9.92 -1.60
C MET A 193 10.79 10.91 -2.65
N ILE A 194 11.10 10.47 -3.87
CA ILE A 194 11.46 11.36 -4.98
C ILE A 194 10.24 12.21 -5.38
N VAL A 195 9.07 11.58 -5.46
CA VAL A 195 7.86 12.17 -6.03
C VAL A 195 7.07 12.99 -4.98
N ASP A 196 7.20 12.64 -3.72
CA ASP A 196 6.46 13.22 -2.58
C ASP A 196 7.34 14.15 -1.72
N ASP A 197 8.43 14.73 -2.29
CA ASP A 197 9.35 15.67 -1.61
C ASP A 197 9.86 15.19 -0.24
N GLY A 198 10.06 13.89 -0.08
CA GLY A 198 10.53 13.28 1.16
C GLY A 198 9.42 12.88 2.15
N ASP A 199 8.18 13.26 1.92
CA ASP A 199 7.03 12.80 2.70
C ASP A 199 6.66 11.37 2.27
N PHE A 200 7.12 10.40 3.05
CA PHE A 200 6.68 9.02 2.93
C PHE A 200 5.58 8.74 3.96
N TRP A 201 4.43 8.35 3.48
CA TRP A 201 3.17 8.10 4.22
C TRP A 201 3.07 6.78 4.97
#